data_290e49fff3a4054419c5b49bb87439d8
#
_entry.id   290e49fff3a4054419c5b49bb87439d8
#
_cell.length_a   1.000
_cell.length_b   1.000
_cell.length_c   1.000
_cell.angle_alpha   90.00
_cell.angle_beta   90.00
_cell.angle_gamma   90.00
#
_symmetry.space_group_name_H-M   'P 1'
#
loop_
_entity.id
_entity.type
_entity.pdbx_description
1 polymer ?
#
loop_
_entity_poly.entity_id
_entity_poly.type
_entity_poly.pdbx_seq_one_letter_code
_entity_poly.pdbx_strand_id
1 'polypeptide(L)'
;MPSATAGIAPERASAILSQFDRKRRAAQIAVPTDDGRVRARLRELGEPITLFGEGPGDRRDRLRELLTTQAEEAGGEGEFDTPMRDGTDAEAQVEAEEEFYTEGLQELLEARRSIAKYSLPRAKARIALQREESNIPLRTHIKHRKAVKERLQGFELSGTQILGDRPASIARFSPNGEIIAAGNWGGSIKLLDVPNLEAKTTLRGATGIVGGISWFPGATLQGGPVSPDSLNLASGSGGQGGKNEVHLWSLTKDTPLATLSGHTGRVCRVEFHPSGRYLASASFDTTWRLWDVETTTELLLQEGHSREVFTVSYNTDGSLLASGGFDSIGRIWDLRTGRTVMILDGHIREIYSLDWGADGYRVLSGSGDGWVKCWDIRAVRNIGGIGAHNGNVSDLRWFKGADAGITTQPDAKMENGVKQEVTPRKAGTFFVSSGFDKNVNIFSADDWSLAKTLSGHSGNVLSVDVSQDARWIASSGHDRTVKLWGREDGMGV
;
A
#
# COMPACT_ATOMS: atom_id res chain seq x y z
N MET A 1 -12.94 -73.39 14.28
CA MET A 1 -13.12 -71.93 14.49
C MET A 1 -13.99 -71.41 13.37
N PRO A 2 -15.26 -71.05 13.54
CA PRO A 2 -16.08 -70.46 12.48
C PRO A 2 -15.92 -68.96 12.50
N SER A 3 -15.64 -68.38 11.33
CA SER A 3 -15.61 -66.98 11.05
C SER A 3 -17.01 -66.34 11.15
N ALA A 4 -17.21 -65.45 12.10
CA ALA A 4 -18.43 -64.71 12.25
C ALA A 4 -18.41 -63.49 11.29
N THR A 5 -18.91 -63.68 10.09
CA THR A 5 -19.43 -62.59 9.24
C THR A 5 -20.82 -62.24 9.73
N ALA A 6 -20.88 -61.31 10.71
CA ALA A 6 -22.15 -60.72 11.12
C ALA A 6 -22.63 -59.79 9.97
N GLY A 7 -23.49 -60.32 9.11
CA GLY A 7 -24.19 -59.56 8.09
C GLY A 7 -25.10 -58.53 8.77
N ILE A 8 -24.98 -57.26 8.36
CA ILE A 8 -25.88 -56.18 8.76
C ILE A 8 -27.30 -56.61 8.35
N ALA A 9 -28.25 -56.60 9.31
CA ALA A 9 -29.63 -56.92 9.03
C ALA A 9 -30.18 -56.12 7.84
N PRO A 10 -30.92 -56.72 6.89
CA PRO A 10 -31.34 -56.04 5.66
C PRO A 10 -32.12 -54.74 5.89
N GLU A 11 -32.85 -54.66 7.00
CA GLU A 11 -33.52 -53.41 7.41
C GLU A 11 -32.56 -52.30 7.80
N ARG A 12 -31.44 -52.61 8.44
CA ARG A 12 -30.41 -51.60 8.76
C ARG A 12 -29.62 -51.19 7.52
N ALA A 13 -29.40 -52.09 6.58
CA ALA A 13 -28.75 -51.80 5.31
C ALA A 13 -29.62 -50.85 4.45
N SER A 14 -30.93 -51.07 4.39
CA SER A 14 -31.88 -50.22 3.67
C SER A 14 -31.98 -48.82 4.30
N ALA A 15 -31.99 -48.74 5.64
CA ALA A 15 -32.00 -47.48 6.37
C ALA A 15 -30.69 -46.66 6.15
N ILE A 16 -29.56 -47.35 6.09
CA ILE A 16 -28.28 -46.70 5.79
C ILE A 16 -28.23 -46.20 4.34
N LEU A 17 -28.70 -46.98 3.38
CA LEU A 17 -28.78 -46.59 1.96
C LEU A 17 -29.72 -45.40 1.77
N SER A 18 -30.92 -45.43 2.38
CA SER A 18 -31.83 -44.27 2.30
C SER A 18 -31.24 -42.99 2.92
N GLN A 19 -30.47 -43.13 3.99
CA GLN A 19 -29.76 -42.01 4.61
C GLN A 19 -28.63 -41.47 3.72
N PHE A 20 -27.91 -42.33 2.99
CA PHE A 20 -26.90 -41.93 2.01
C PHE A 20 -27.55 -41.26 0.81
N ASP A 21 -28.66 -41.77 0.28
CA ASP A 21 -29.38 -41.17 -0.82
C ASP A 21 -29.96 -39.80 -0.45
N ARG A 22 -30.42 -39.64 0.77
CA ARG A 22 -30.86 -38.34 1.30
C ARG A 22 -29.71 -37.33 1.40
N LYS A 23 -28.56 -37.75 1.94
CA LYS A 23 -27.35 -36.88 1.97
C LYS A 23 -26.86 -36.53 0.58
N ARG A 24 -26.92 -37.45 -0.37
CA ARG A 24 -26.53 -37.21 -1.77
C ARG A 24 -27.46 -36.19 -2.43
N ARG A 25 -28.77 -36.30 -2.24
CA ARG A 25 -29.76 -35.34 -2.73
C ARG A 25 -29.57 -33.98 -2.06
N ALA A 26 -29.36 -33.93 -0.75
CA ALA A 26 -29.05 -32.71 -0.03
C ALA A 26 -27.80 -32.01 -0.57
N ALA A 27 -26.77 -32.75 -0.96
CA ALA A 27 -25.54 -32.19 -1.52
C ALA A 27 -25.73 -31.56 -2.93
N GLN A 28 -26.78 -31.94 -3.66
CA GLN A 28 -27.10 -31.38 -4.98
C GLN A 28 -27.93 -30.11 -4.90
N ILE A 29 -28.53 -29.79 -3.75
CA ILE A 29 -29.32 -28.58 -3.57
C ILE A 29 -28.35 -27.39 -3.38
N ALA A 30 -28.44 -26.43 -4.30
CA ALA A 30 -27.68 -25.19 -4.21
C ALA A 30 -28.21 -24.32 -3.05
N VAL A 31 -27.36 -24.07 -2.07
CA VAL A 31 -27.67 -23.20 -0.92
C VAL A 31 -26.71 -22.02 -0.93
N PRO A 32 -27.18 -20.79 -0.67
CA PRO A 32 -26.34 -19.60 -0.63
C PRO A 32 -25.14 -19.79 0.33
N THR A 33 -23.99 -19.30 -0.06
CA THR A 33 -22.77 -19.32 0.76
C THR A 33 -22.72 -18.17 1.76
N ASP A 34 -23.46 -17.11 1.47
CA ASP A 34 -23.55 -15.92 2.32
C ASP A 34 -24.56 -16.12 3.45
N ASP A 35 -24.12 -15.83 4.70
CA ASP A 35 -24.94 -16.01 5.90
C ASP A 35 -26.19 -15.09 5.91
N GLY A 36 -26.09 -13.88 5.33
CA GLY A 36 -27.20 -12.96 5.20
C GLY A 36 -28.34 -13.56 4.35
N ARG A 37 -27.99 -14.15 3.21
CA ARG A 37 -28.95 -14.82 2.32
C ARG A 37 -29.52 -16.11 2.94
N VAL A 38 -28.72 -16.85 3.69
CA VAL A 38 -29.19 -18.02 4.45
C VAL A 38 -30.24 -17.59 5.46
N ARG A 39 -30.02 -16.52 6.22
CA ARG A 39 -30.99 -15.96 7.19
C ARG A 39 -32.26 -15.45 6.53
N ALA A 40 -32.14 -14.79 5.39
CA ALA A 40 -33.30 -14.33 4.62
C ALA A 40 -34.16 -15.51 4.17
N ARG A 41 -33.54 -16.58 3.65
CA ARG A 41 -34.22 -17.75 3.18
C ARG A 41 -34.89 -18.55 4.31
N LEU A 42 -34.23 -18.67 5.48
CA LEU A 42 -34.83 -19.26 6.68
C LEU A 42 -36.09 -18.47 7.14
N ARG A 43 -36.04 -17.13 7.06
CA ARG A 43 -37.18 -16.27 7.39
C ARG A 43 -38.34 -16.48 6.42
N GLU A 44 -38.10 -16.61 5.12
CA GLU A 44 -39.09 -16.90 4.10
C GLU A 44 -39.79 -18.25 4.36
N LEU A 45 -39.05 -19.23 4.88
CA LEU A 45 -39.56 -20.55 5.24
C LEU A 45 -40.30 -20.57 6.59
N GLY A 46 -40.37 -19.42 7.30
CA GLY A 46 -41.01 -19.33 8.61
C GLY A 46 -40.20 -19.92 9.76
N GLU A 47 -38.96 -20.28 9.52
CA GLU A 47 -38.07 -20.90 10.50
C GLU A 47 -37.28 -19.89 11.33
N PRO A 48 -36.86 -20.22 12.56
CA PRO A 48 -36.01 -19.36 13.37
C PRO A 48 -34.70 -19.02 12.64
N ILE A 49 -34.34 -17.74 12.61
CA ILE A 49 -33.17 -17.26 11.89
C ILE A 49 -31.88 -17.80 12.48
N THR A 50 -31.82 -17.93 13.82
CA THR A 50 -30.66 -18.45 14.56
C THR A 50 -31.13 -19.30 15.73
N LEU A 51 -30.48 -20.44 15.95
CA LEU A 51 -30.65 -21.26 17.15
C LEU A 51 -29.47 -21.00 18.11
N PHE A 52 -29.69 -21.28 19.40
CA PHE A 52 -28.65 -21.10 20.43
C PHE A 52 -27.48 -22.04 20.16
N GLY A 53 -26.26 -21.45 20.01
CA GLY A 53 -25.04 -22.20 19.73
C GLY A 53 -24.77 -22.51 18.26
N GLU A 54 -25.64 -22.07 17.33
CA GLU A 54 -25.53 -22.34 15.90
C GLU A 54 -24.58 -21.36 15.21
N GLY A 55 -23.55 -21.89 14.53
CA GLY A 55 -22.63 -21.12 13.69
C GLY A 55 -23.18 -20.88 12.26
N PRO A 56 -22.49 -20.04 11.43
CA PRO A 56 -22.90 -19.79 10.05
C PRO A 56 -22.94 -21.06 9.18
N GLY A 57 -22.03 -22.02 9.43
CA GLY A 57 -21.99 -23.32 8.75
C GLY A 57 -23.22 -24.18 9.09
N ASP A 58 -23.55 -24.26 10.38
CA ASP A 58 -24.67 -25.08 10.88
C ASP A 58 -26.01 -24.54 10.35
N ARG A 59 -26.18 -23.21 10.26
CA ARG A 59 -27.37 -22.60 9.66
C ARG A 59 -27.54 -22.95 8.19
N ARG A 60 -26.45 -22.99 7.43
CA ARG A 60 -26.48 -23.40 6.03
C ARG A 60 -26.87 -24.86 5.88
N ASP A 61 -26.35 -25.72 6.74
CA ASP A 61 -26.68 -27.15 6.73
C ASP A 61 -28.15 -27.39 7.14
N ARG A 62 -28.64 -26.65 8.13
CA ARG A 62 -30.07 -26.66 8.50
C ARG A 62 -30.98 -26.20 7.35
N LEU A 63 -30.62 -25.10 6.65
CA LEU A 63 -31.37 -24.67 5.47
C LEU A 63 -31.39 -25.73 4.37
N ARG A 64 -30.26 -26.43 4.18
CA ARG A 64 -30.14 -27.51 3.19
C ARG A 64 -31.06 -28.70 3.57
N GLU A 65 -31.12 -29.06 4.85
CA GLU A 65 -32.03 -30.10 5.34
C GLU A 65 -33.51 -29.74 5.17
N LEU A 66 -33.88 -28.50 5.48
CA LEU A 66 -35.25 -28.01 5.29
C LEU A 66 -35.67 -28.03 3.81
N LEU A 67 -34.79 -27.60 2.91
CA LEU A 67 -35.07 -27.65 1.47
C LEU A 67 -35.17 -29.08 0.94
N THR A 68 -34.42 -30.03 1.50
CA THR A 68 -34.54 -31.44 1.14
C THR A 68 -35.87 -32.04 1.62
N THR A 69 -36.32 -31.70 2.83
CA THR A 69 -37.61 -32.17 3.36
C THR A 69 -38.78 -31.58 2.55
N GLN A 70 -38.73 -30.30 2.20
CA GLN A 70 -39.73 -29.68 1.32
C GLN A 70 -39.80 -30.33 -0.07
N ALA A 71 -38.62 -30.65 -0.65
CA ALA A 71 -38.57 -31.35 -1.95
C ALA A 71 -39.13 -32.76 -1.87
N GLU A 72 -38.96 -33.47 -0.74
CA GLU A 72 -39.52 -34.80 -0.48
C GLU A 72 -41.04 -34.73 -0.27
N GLU A 73 -41.56 -33.69 0.42
CA GLU A 73 -42.98 -33.50 0.66
C GLU A 73 -43.74 -33.04 -0.60
N ALA A 74 -43.09 -32.30 -1.50
CA ALA A 74 -43.65 -31.85 -2.77
C ALA A 74 -43.79 -32.96 -3.84
N GLY A 75 -43.36 -34.19 -3.50
CA GLY A 75 -43.64 -35.38 -4.29
C GLY A 75 -43.10 -35.41 -5.69
N GLY A 76 -41.80 -35.56 -5.87
CA GLY A 76 -41.32 -36.09 -7.13
C GLY A 76 -40.50 -35.11 -7.98
N GLU A 77 -39.74 -35.68 -8.82
CA GLU A 77 -38.96 -35.23 -9.92
C GLU A 77 -39.42 -33.89 -10.57
N GLY A 78 -39.22 -32.79 -9.86
CA GLY A 78 -39.29 -31.45 -10.39
C GLY A 78 -37.87 -30.93 -10.51
N GLU A 79 -37.42 -30.81 -11.73
CA GLU A 79 -36.31 -29.93 -12.11
C GLU A 79 -36.55 -28.56 -11.49
N PHE A 80 -35.92 -28.26 -10.34
CA PHE A 80 -35.92 -26.90 -9.78
C PHE A 80 -35.02 -26.06 -10.65
N ASP A 81 -35.60 -25.64 -11.77
CA ASP A 81 -35.15 -24.48 -12.53
C ASP A 81 -35.37 -23.28 -11.62
N THR A 82 -34.34 -22.85 -10.92
CA THR A 82 -34.35 -21.55 -10.28
C THR A 82 -34.43 -20.54 -11.42
N PRO A 83 -35.54 -19.76 -11.53
CA PRO A 83 -35.56 -18.70 -12.52
C PRO A 83 -34.42 -17.73 -12.13
N MET A 84 -33.44 -17.65 -12.99
CA MET A 84 -32.54 -16.48 -13.02
C MET A 84 -33.44 -15.28 -13.23
N ARG A 85 -33.78 -14.62 -12.15
CA ARG A 85 -34.49 -13.36 -12.17
C ARG A 85 -33.51 -12.32 -12.65
N ASP A 86 -33.75 -11.95 -13.89
CA ASP A 86 -33.05 -10.94 -14.65
C ASP A 86 -33.05 -9.61 -13.88
N GLY A 87 -31.87 -9.09 -13.64
CA GLY A 87 -31.42 -7.73 -13.88
C GLY A 87 -32.09 -6.54 -13.19
N THR A 88 -32.92 -6.65 -12.14
CA THR A 88 -33.47 -5.44 -11.48
C THR A 88 -33.21 -5.32 -9.97
N ASP A 89 -32.77 -6.41 -9.31
CA ASP A 89 -32.43 -6.35 -7.88
C ASP A 89 -30.92 -6.12 -7.62
N ALA A 90 -30.11 -5.93 -8.69
CA ALA A 90 -28.70 -5.67 -8.56
C ALA A 90 -28.38 -4.24 -8.06
N GLU A 91 -29.26 -3.27 -8.33
CA GLU A 91 -29.01 -1.89 -7.90
C GLU A 91 -29.28 -1.66 -6.41
N ALA A 92 -30.25 -2.34 -5.80
CA ALA A 92 -30.55 -2.20 -4.38
C ALA A 92 -29.60 -2.99 -3.45
N GLN A 93 -28.87 -4.00 -3.96
CA GLN A 93 -27.90 -4.78 -3.18
C GLN A 93 -26.48 -4.24 -3.26
N VAL A 94 -26.17 -3.44 -4.27
CA VAL A 94 -24.88 -2.78 -4.40
C VAL A 94 -24.71 -1.63 -3.39
N GLU A 95 -25.80 -0.99 -3.00
CA GLU A 95 -25.76 0.10 -2.00
C GLU A 95 -25.45 -0.39 -0.56
N ALA A 96 -25.67 -1.66 -0.23
CA ALA A 96 -25.41 -2.19 1.12
C ALA A 96 -23.96 -2.65 1.37
N GLU A 97 -23.13 -2.77 0.33
CA GLU A 97 -21.72 -3.17 0.45
C GLU A 97 -20.73 -1.99 0.43
N GLU A 98 -21.21 -0.76 0.28
CA GLU A 98 -20.37 0.44 0.22
C GLU A 98 -20.23 1.14 1.59
N GLU A 99 -19.82 0.41 2.60
CA GLU A 99 -19.69 0.88 3.99
C GLU A 99 -18.75 2.10 4.14
N PHE A 100 -17.90 2.37 3.14
CA PHE A 100 -16.92 3.45 3.16
C PHE A 100 -16.98 4.38 1.94
N TYR A 101 -18.08 4.37 1.21
CA TYR A 101 -18.28 5.30 0.11
C TYR A 101 -18.79 6.64 0.65
N THR A 102 -18.01 7.68 0.43
CA THR A 102 -18.40 9.05 0.78
C THR A 102 -18.89 9.76 -0.48
N GLU A 103 -20.17 10.13 -0.51
CA GLU A 103 -20.68 11.07 -1.51
C GLU A 103 -19.94 12.40 -1.33
N GLY A 104 -19.20 12.80 -2.35
CA GLY A 104 -18.38 13.98 -2.29
C GLY A 104 -19.04 15.20 -2.88
N LEU A 105 -18.52 16.36 -2.51
CA LEU A 105 -18.81 17.63 -3.13
C LEU A 105 -18.48 17.60 -4.64
N GLN A 106 -19.04 18.51 -5.42
CA GLN A 106 -18.73 18.64 -6.86
C GLN A 106 -17.24 18.76 -7.14
N GLU A 107 -16.50 19.44 -6.25
CA GLU A 107 -15.05 19.60 -6.31
C GLU A 107 -14.31 18.24 -6.25
N LEU A 108 -14.82 17.29 -5.45
CA LEU A 108 -14.27 15.94 -5.41
C LEU A 108 -14.55 15.18 -6.73
N LEU A 109 -15.71 15.37 -7.34
CA LEU A 109 -16.02 14.78 -8.65
C LEU A 109 -15.06 15.29 -9.73
N GLU A 110 -14.77 16.59 -9.73
CA GLU A 110 -13.79 17.20 -10.64
C GLU A 110 -12.39 16.66 -10.40
N ALA A 111 -12.00 16.50 -9.12
CA ALA A 111 -10.74 15.90 -8.75
C ALA A 111 -10.62 14.43 -9.24
N ARG A 112 -11.65 13.62 -9.04
CA ARG A 112 -11.73 12.23 -9.55
C ARG A 112 -11.59 12.18 -11.07
N ARG A 113 -12.24 13.08 -11.81
CA ARG A 113 -12.11 13.21 -13.27
C ARG A 113 -10.70 13.62 -13.69
N SER A 114 -10.10 14.57 -12.97
CA SER A 114 -8.71 15.01 -13.20
C SER A 114 -7.72 13.87 -12.97
N ILE A 115 -7.86 13.13 -11.86
CA ILE A 115 -7.05 11.95 -11.53
C ILE A 115 -7.22 10.87 -12.62
N ALA A 116 -8.43 10.63 -13.10
CA ALA A 116 -8.66 9.67 -14.19
C ALA A 116 -7.97 10.09 -15.48
N LYS A 117 -8.09 11.35 -15.88
CA LYS A 117 -7.41 11.91 -17.08
C LYS A 117 -5.88 11.79 -16.96
N TYR A 118 -5.33 11.98 -15.77
CA TYR A 118 -3.90 11.88 -15.51
C TYR A 118 -3.41 10.42 -15.51
N SER A 119 -4.14 9.53 -14.86
CA SER A 119 -3.69 8.15 -14.58
C SER A 119 -3.86 7.20 -15.76
N LEU A 120 -4.93 7.31 -16.54
CA LEU A 120 -5.22 6.38 -17.64
C LEU A 120 -4.13 6.32 -18.72
N PRO A 121 -3.60 7.45 -19.24
CA PRO A 121 -2.50 7.40 -20.22
C PRO A 121 -1.22 6.79 -19.63
N ARG A 122 -0.93 7.07 -18.36
CA ARG A 122 0.25 6.55 -17.64
C ARG A 122 0.16 5.05 -17.41
N ALA A 123 -1.00 4.56 -16.99
CA ALA A 123 -1.26 3.13 -16.87
C ALA A 123 -1.12 2.40 -18.22
N LYS A 124 -1.64 3.00 -19.31
CA LYS A 124 -1.49 2.45 -20.67
C LYS A 124 -0.01 2.38 -21.09
N ALA A 125 0.75 3.44 -20.87
CA ALA A 125 2.18 3.49 -21.18
C ALA A 125 2.96 2.47 -20.35
N ARG A 126 2.69 2.36 -19.05
CA ARG A 126 3.30 1.37 -18.15
C ARG A 126 3.04 -0.07 -18.62
N ILE A 127 1.81 -0.39 -18.99
CA ILE A 127 1.45 -1.73 -19.49
C ILE A 127 2.17 -2.02 -20.81
N ALA A 128 2.28 -1.04 -21.72
CA ALA A 128 3.02 -1.21 -22.98
C ALA A 128 4.50 -1.54 -22.71
N LEU A 129 5.14 -0.78 -21.82
CA LEU A 129 6.53 -1.01 -21.42
C LEU A 129 6.73 -2.37 -20.74
N GLN A 130 5.79 -2.81 -19.88
CA GLN A 130 5.85 -4.14 -19.26
C GLN A 130 5.75 -5.27 -20.29
N ARG A 131 4.96 -5.09 -21.35
CA ARG A 131 4.88 -6.05 -22.46
C ARG A 131 6.19 -6.13 -23.25
N GLU A 132 6.83 -4.99 -23.50
CA GLU A 132 8.16 -4.95 -24.13
C GLU A 132 9.21 -5.64 -23.25
N GLU A 133 9.22 -5.33 -21.94
CA GLU A 133 10.13 -5.94 -20.98
C GLU A 133 9.94 -7.47 -20.85
N SER A 134 8.72 -7.96 -21.00
CA SER A 134 8.43 -9.40 -20.97
C SER A 134 9.04 -10.17 -22.18
N ASN A 135 9.40 -9.48 -23.25
CA ASN A 135 10.06 -10.07 -24.42
C ASN A 135 11.59 -10.21 -24.25
N ILE A 136 12.16 -9.61 -23.20
CA ILE A 136 13.59 -9.70 -22.93
C ILE A 136 13.94 -11.12 -22.47
N PRO A 137 15.02 -11.74 -22.98
CA PRO A 137 15.43 -13.08 -22.57
C PRO A 137 15.71 -13.16 -21.06
N LEU A 138 15.26 -14.22 -20.41
CA LEU A 138 15.43 -14.43 -18.96
C LEU A 138 16.91 -14.38 -18.53
N ARG A 139 17.82 -14.84 -19.38
CA ARG A 139 19.27 -14.77 -19.10
C ARG A 139 19.77 -13.35 -18.92
N THR A 140 19.26 -12.39 -19.70
CA THR A 140 19.61 -10.96 -19.59
C THR A 140 19.08 -10.40 -18.27
N HIS A 141 17.86 -10.73 -17.88
CA HIS A 141 17.31 -10.35 -16.58
C HIS A 141 18.17 -10.89 -15.42
N ILE A 142 18.52 -12.19 -15.44
CA ILE A 142 19.34 -12.81 -14.38
C ILE A 142 20.71 -12.12 -14.29
N LYS A 143 21.37 -11.87 -15.45
CA LYS A 143 22.67 -11.18 -15.47
C LYS A 143 22.58 -9.77 -14.90
N HIS A 144 21.55 -9.01 -15.31
CA HIS A 144 21.31 -7.66 -14.82
C HIS A 144 21.06 -7.66 -13.30
N ARG A 145 20.18 -8.53 -12.80
CA ARG A 145 19.86 -8.65 -11.38
C ARG A 145 21.07 -9.03 -10.52
N LYS A 146 21.89 -9.96 -11.02
CA LYS A 146 23.13 -10.32 -10.34
C LYS A 146 24.09 -9.14 -10.23
N ALA A 147 24.27 -8.38 -11.31
CA ALA A 147 25.11 -7.18 -11.31
C ALA A 147 24.57 -6.10 -10.34
N VAL A 148 23.24 -5.89 -10.29
CA VAL A 148 22.62 -5.00 -9.32
C VAL A 148 22.90 -5.46 -7.89
N LYS A 149 22.71 -6.75 -7.58
CA LYS A 149 22.93 -7.31 -6.24
C LYS A 149 24.38 -7.16 -5.79
N GLU A 150 25.34 -7.41 -6.68
CA GLU A 150 26.77 -7.20 -6.41
C GLU A 150 27.05 -5.72 -6.07
N ARG A 151 26.46 -4.79 -6.81
CA ARG A 151 26.60 -3.35 -6.53
C ARG A 151 25.98 -2.93 -5.20
N LEU A 152 24.84 -3.52 -4.81
CA LEU A 152 24.20 -3.22 -3.53
C LEU A 152 25.05 -3.59 -2.32
N GLN A 153 25.97 -4.51 -2.46
CA GLN A 153 26.92 -4.87 -1.39
C GLN A 153 27.97 -3.78 -1.12
N GLY A 154 28.17 -2.84 -2.05
CA GLY A 154 29.16 -1.76 -1.93
C GLY A 154 28.71 -0.58 -1.06
N PHE A 155 27.49 -0.54 -0.52
CA PHE A 155 27.07 0.58 0.32
C PHE A 155 27.80 0.64 1.65
N GLU A 156 28.38 1.81 1.98
CA GLU A 156 29.07 2.09 3.24
C GLU A 156 28.64 3.42 3.84
N LEU A 157 28.91 3.62 5.12
CA LEU A 157 28.59 4.87 5.80
C LEU A 157 29.47 6.00 5.24
N SER A 158 28.88 6.96 4.55
CA SER A 158 29.55 8.12 3.98
C SER A 158 29.58 9.31 4.94
N GLY A 159 28.47 9.58 5.63
CA GLY A 159 28.38 10.73 6.50
C GLY A 159 27.32 10.59 7.59
N THR A 160 27.46 11.40 8.63
CA THR A 160 26.50 11.45 9.75
C THR A 160 26.31 12.91 10.16
N GLN A 161 25.06 13.37 10.25
CA GLN A 161 24.70 14.71 10.71
C GLN A 161 23.73 14.65 11.88
N ILE A 162 24.00 15.44 12.92
CA ILE A 162 23.08 15.61 14.06
C ILE A 162 22.07 16.70 13.72
N LEU A 163 20.78 16.36 13.79
CA LEU A 163 19.71 17.33 13.47
C LEU A 163 19.43 18.31 14.63
N GLY A 164 19.62 17.90 15.87
CA GLY A 164 19.32 18.71 17.04
C GLY A 164 19.16 17.85 18.29
N ASP A 165 18.47 18.39 19.31
CA ASP A 165 18.31 17.75 20.62
C ASP A 165 17.19 16.69 20.66
N ARG A 166 16.34 16.64 19.63
CA ARG A 166 15.22 15.73 19.52
C ARG A 166 15.46 14.66 18.45
N PRO A 167 14.84 13.48 18.55
CA PRO A 167 14.94 12.42 17.55
C PRO A 167 14.63 12.90 16.14
N ALA A 168 15.36 12.35 15.16
CA ALA A 168 15.12 12.55 13.74
C ALA A 168 14.02 11.60 13.27
N SER A 169 12.82 12.13 12.98
CA SER A 169 11.64 11.31 12.66
C SER A 169 11.63 10.80 11.24
N ILE A 170 12.06 11.62 10.29
CA ILE A 170 11.94 11.33 8.87
C ILE A 170 13.05 12.02 8.08
N ALA A 171 13.52 11.35 7.03
CA ALA A 171 14.44 11.92 6.05
C ALA A 171 13.97 11.50 4.64
N ARG A 172 13.91 12.46 3.71
CA ARG A 172 13.48 12.23 2.32
C ARG A 172 14.37 12.97 1.34
N PHE A 173 14.82 12.27 0.30
CA PHE A 173 15.55 12.86 -0.80
C PHE A 173 14.65 13.74 -1.67
N SER A 174 15.20 14.84 -2.13
CA SER A 174 14.60 15.60 -3.23
C SER A 174 14.60 14.80 -4.54
N PRO A 175 13.71 15.12 -5.50
CA PRO A 175 13.67 14.44 -6.79
C PRO A 175 14.99 14.43 -7.58
N ASN A 176 15.85 15.44 -7.44
CA ASN A 176 17.19 15.44 -8.05
C ASN A 176 18.26 14.70 -7.21
N GLY A 177 17.95 14.29 -5.98
CA GLY A 177 18.90 13.60 -5.10
C GLY A 177 19.97 14.47 -4.44
N GLU A 178 19.95 15.80 -4.63
CA GLU A 178 20.97 16.73 -4.12
C GLU A 178 20.63 17.27 -2.72
N ILE A 179 19.40 17.17 -2.29
CA ILE A 179 18.92 17.71 -1.00
C ILE A 179 18.18 16.63 -0.23
N ILE A 180 18.38 16.56 1.08
CA ILE A 180 17.60 15.75 2.00
C ILE A 180 16.78 16.68 2.90
N ALA A 181 15.48 16.51 2.94
CA ALA A 181 14.63 17.13 3.93
C ALA A 181 14.51 16.22 5.15
N ALA A 182 14.96 16.67 6.30
CA ALA A 182 15.00 15.90 7.53
C ALA A 182 14.18 16.59 8.62
N GLY A 183 13.12 15.93 9.09
CA GLY A 183 12.25 16.38 10.17
C GLY A 183 12.65 15.82 11.53
N ASN A 184 12.33 16.55 12.58
CA ASN A 184 12.56 16.09 13.96
C ASN A 184 11.30 16.18 14.82
N TRP A 185 11.39 15.63 16.03
CA TRP A 185 10.30 15.68 17.01
C TRP A 185 10.09 17.04 17.65
N GLY A 186 10.96 18.00 17.36
CA GLY A 186 10.86 19.39 17.83
C GLY A 186 10.14 20.32 16.85
N GLY A 187 9.61 19.83 15.74
CA GLY A 187 8.87 20.64 14.77
C GLY A 187 9.74 21.32 13.72
N SER A 188 11.06 21.20 13.73
CA SER A 188 11.93 21.77 12.72
C SER A 188 12.23 20.78 11.60
N ILE A 189 12.36 21.31 10.39
CA ILE A 189 12.80 20.56 9.21
C ILE A 189 14.09 21.20 8.71
N LYS A 190 15.16 20.41 8.62
CA LYS A 190 16.43 20.85 8.06
C LYS A 190 16.58 20.34 6.63
N LEU A 191 17.00 21.22 5.74
CA LEU A 191 17.41 20.89 4.38
C LEU A 191 18.92 20.67 4.38
N LEU A 192 19.34 19.45 4.10
CA LEU A 192 20.74 19.03 4.10
C LEU A 192 21.22 18.83 2.67
N ASP A 193 22.42 19.26 2.37
CA ASP A 193 23.08 19.05 1.08
C ASP A 193 23.65 17.62 0.95
N VAL A 194 23.62 17.08 -0.23
CA VAL A 194 24.23 15.77 -0.54
C VAL A 194 25.42 16.00 -1.46
N PRO A 195 26.60 15.43 -1.15
CA PRO A 195 26.89 14.39 -0.15
C PRO A 195 27.30 14.90 1.24
N ASN A 196 27.58 16.18 1.41
CA ASN A 196 28.28 16.70 2.59
C ASN A 196 27.41 16.75 3.86
N LEU A 197 26.07 16.66 3.73
CA LEU A 197 25.10 16.77 4.82
C LEU A 197 25.14 18.13 5.55
N GLU A 198 25.65 19.18 4.90
CA GLU A 198 25.62 20.53 5.46
C GLU A 198 24.17 21.07 5.47
N ALA A 199 23.79 21.72 6.57
CA ALA A 199 22.47 22.32 6.69
C ALA A 199 22.40 23.63 5.88
N LYS A 200 21.63 23.62 4.76
CA LYS A 200 21.38 24.80 3.93
C LYS A 200 20.36 25.73 4.59
N THR A 201 19.24 25.22 4.99
CA THR A 201 18.10 25.98 5.53
C THR A 201 17.40 25.19 6.61
N THR A 202 16.80 25.88 7.58
CA THR A 202 15.94 25.28 8.59
C THR A 202 14.55 25.87 8.49
N LEU A 203 13.57 25.07 8.13
CA LEU A 203 12.17 25.46 8.05
C LEU A 203 11.55 25.38 9.45
N ARG A 204 10.81 26.43 9.83
CA ARG A 204 10.21 26.57 11.18
C ARG A 204 8.75 27.00 11.03
N GLY A 205 7.87 26.42 11.84
CA GLY A 205 6.43 26.74 11.83
C GLY A 205 5.57 25.57 12.24
N ALA A 206 6.03 24.33 12.03
CA ALA A 206 5.34 23.18 12.57
C ALA A 206 5.52 23.15 14.10
N THR A 207 4.42 22.92 14.79
CA THR A 207 4.38 22.77 16.25
C THR A 207 4.20 21.30 16.60
N GLY A 208 5.17 20.70 17.28
CA GLY A 208 5.14 19.29 17.65
C GLY A 208 5.94 18.40 16.70
N ILE A 209 5.64 17.10 16.70
CA ILE A 209 6.42 16.11 15.97
C ILE A 209 6.15 16.22 14.47
N VAL A 210 7.19 16.40 13.66
CA VAL A 210 7.09 16.23 12.21
C VAL A 210 7.03 14.73 11.91
N GLY A 211 5.86 14.22 11.53
CA GLY A 211 5.62 12.79 11.26
C GLY A 211 5.93 12.38 9.84
N GLY A 212 5.53 13.19 8.86
CA GLY A 212 5.66 12.93 7.43
C GLY A 212 6.28 14.10 6.68
N ILE A 213 7.07 13.80 5.66
CA ILE A 213 7.62 14.77 4.70
C ILE A 213 7.44 14.17 3.30
N SER A 214 6.99 14.97 2.37
CA SER A 214 6.90 14.61 0.95
C SER A 214 7.36 15.77 0.08
N TRP A 215 8.16 15.46 -0.93
CA TRP A 215 8.58 16.41 -1.94
C TRP A 215 7.52 16.55 -3.02
N PHE A 216 7.35 17.78 -3.52
CA PHE A 216 6.50 18.03 -4.67
C PHE A 216 7.09 17.34 -5.92
N PRO A 217 6.28 16.65 -6.73
CA PRO A 217 6.75 16.01 -7.96
C PRO A 217 7.39 17.05 -8.89
N GLY A 218 8.65 16.81 -9.28
CA GLY A 218 9.41 17.74 -10.13
C GLY A 218 10.09 18.90 -9.39
N ALA A 219 9.97 18.99 -8.06
CA ALA A 219 10.77 19.94 -7.28
C ALA A 219 12.26 19.70 -7.47
N THR A 220 13.07 20.76 -7.44
CA THR A 220 14.54 20.72 -7.55
C THR A 220 15.11 20.19 -8.87
N LEU A 221 14.30 19.77 -9.84
CA LEU A 221 14.80 19.33 -11.14
C LEU A 221 15.31 20.53 -11.94
N GLN A 222 16.53 20.41 -12.49
CA GLN A 222 17.12 21.46 -13.33
C GLN A 222 16.27 21.66 -14.60
N GLY A 223 15.83 22.90 -14.84
CA GLY A 223 14.94 23.22 -15.95
C GLY A 223 13.51 22.73 -15.78
N GLY A 224 13.14 22.24 -14.60
CA GLY A 224 11.78 21.83 -14.26
C GLY A 224 10.81 23.02 -14.12
N PRO A 225 9.50 22.77 -14.13
CA PRO A 225 8.47 23.81 -14.04
C PRO A 225 8.34 24.42 -12.63
N VAL A 226 9.01 23.85 -11.63
CA VAL A 226 8.86 24.22 -10.20
C VAL A 226 10.01 25.13 -9.79
N SER A 227 9.69 26.38 -9.44
CA SER A 227 10.69 27.32 -8.92
C SER A 227 10.95 27.09 -7.43
N PRO A 228 12.13 27.48 -6.89
CA PRO A 228 12.43 27.39 -5.46
C PRO A 228 11.46 28.19 -4.57
N ASP A 229 10.87 29.27 -5.10
CA ASP A 229 9.91 30.12 -4.38
C ASP A 229 8.50 29.53 -4.34
N SER A 230 8.20 28.60 -5.25
CA SER A 230 6.91 27.91 -5.30
C SER A 230 6.83 26.79 -4.26
N LEU A 231 5.74 26.05 -4.28
CA LEU A 231 5.57 24.88 -3.43
C LEU A 231 6.56 23.77 -3.82
N ASN A 232 7.40 23.37 -2.88
CA ASN A 232 8.42 22.33 -3.08
C ASN A 232 8.28 21.15 -2.12
N LEU A 233 7.70 21.36 -0.95
CA LEU A 233 7.68 20.37 0.12
C LEU A 233 6.35 20.45 0.91
N ALA A 234 5.86 19.31 1.37
CA ALA A 234 4.79 19.23 2.36
C ALA A 234 5.25 18.46 3.59
N SER A 235 4.77 18.87 4.77
CA SER A 235 5.03 18.17 6.01
C SER A 235 3.77 18.04 6.86
N GLY A 236 3.59 16.87 7.48
CA GLY A 236 2.57 16.63 8.49
C GLY A 236 3.15 16.76 9.88
N SER A 237 2.44 17.43 10.77
CA SER A 237 2.88 17.64 12.15
C SER A 237 1.75 17.43 13.15
N GLY A 238 2.11 17.34 14.43
CA GLY A 238 1.14 17.23 15.51
C GLY A 238 1.68 16.46 16.71
N GLY A 239 0.82 16.25 17.71
CA GLY A 239 1.13 15.56 18.95
C GLY A 239 0.90 16.42 20.19
N GLN A 240 1.43 16.01 21.35
CA GLN A 240 1.18 16.69 22.63
C GLN A 240 1.57 18.18 22.56
N GLY A 241 0.57 19.05 22.67
CA GLY A 241 0.75 20.50 22.70
C GLY A 241 0.95 21.16 21.33
N GLY A 242 0.96 20.39 20.22
CA GLY A 242 1.06 20.90 18.86
C GLY A 242 -0.26 20.88 18.11
N LYS A 243 -0.38 21.73 17.09
CA LYS A 243 -1.49 21.68 16.17
C LYS A 243 -1.32 20.53 15.18
N ASN A 244 -2.41 19.87 14.86
CA ASN A 244 -2.44 18.74 13.93
C ASN A 244 -2.67 19.26 12.52
N GLU A 245 -1.63 19.70 11.86
CA GLU A 245 -1.70 20.44 10.61
C GLU A 245 -0.73 19.89 9.57
N VAL A 246 -1.07 20.12 8.31
CA VAL A 246 -0.16 19.89 7.19
C VAL A 246 0.34 21.24 6.70
N HIS A 247 1.65 21.40 6.62
CA HIS A 247 2.29 22.62 6.16
C HIS A 247 2.88 22.45 4.76
N LEU A 248 2.72 23.47 3.93
CA LEU A 248 3.27 23.56 2.59
C LEU A 248 4.43 24.56 2.59
N TRP A 249 5.57 24.19 2.00
CA TRP A 249 6.82 24.93 2.09
C TRP A 249 7.42 25.26 0.73
N SER A 250 8.12 26.40 0.67
CA SER A 250 9.09 26.71 -0.38
C SER A 250 10.52 26.42 0.10
N LEU A 251 11.49 26.46 -0.81
CA LEU A 251 12.90 26.31 -0.46
C LEU A 251 13.55 27.62 -0.02
N THR A 252 12.94 28.75 -0.33
CA THR A 252 13.50 30.09 -0.07
C THR A 252 13.02 30.69 1.22
N LYS A 253 11.83 30.32 1.71
CA LYS A 253 11.25 30.84 2.96
C LYS A 253 11.37 29.82 4.07
N ASP A 254 11.67 30.28 5.27
CA ASP A 254 11.73 29.46 6.49
C ASP A 254 10.36 29.24 7.15
N THR A 255 9.34 29.99 6.71
CA THR A 255 7.95 29.90 7.17
C THR A 255 7.07 29.17 6.14
N PRO A 256 5.99 28.48 6.57
CA PRO A 256 5.11 27.79 5.64
C PRO A 256 4.39 28.78 4.71
N LEU A 257 4.21 28.37 3.44
CA LEU A 257 3.40 29.09 2.45
C LEU A 257 1.92 29.02 2.77
N ALA A 258 1.46 27.84 3.17
CA ALA A 258 0.08 27.57 3.54
C ALA A 258 0.02 26.46 4.59
N THR A 259 -1.08 26.43 5.33
CA THR A 259 -1.36 25.43 6.36
C THR A 259 -2.73 24.84 6.11
N LEU A 260 -2.80 23.52 6.00
CA LEU A 260 -4.03 22.77 5.85
C LEU A 260 -4.43 22.26 7.22
N SER A 261 -5.56 22.75 7.73
CA SER A 261 -6.10 22.38 9.04
C SER A 261 -7.38 21.58 8.87
N GLY A 262 -7.62 20.65 9.80
CA GLY A 262 -8.82 19.81 9.78
C GLY A 262 -8.65 18.53 10.58
N HIS A 263 -7.47 17.94 10.59
CA HIS A 263 -7.20 16.75 11.37
C HIS A 263 -7.34 17.01 12.88
N THR A 264 -8.01 16.09 13.58
CA THR A 264 -8.15 16.15 15.04
C THR A 264 -7.03 15.40 15.75
N GLY A 265 -6.39 14.45 15.09
CA GLY A 265 -5.25 13.69 15.54
C GLY A 265 -3.95 14.09 14.86
N ARG A 266 -2.82 13.63 15.39
CA ARG A 266 -1.48 13.86 14.83
C ARG A 266 -1.40 13.35 13.38
N VAL A 267 -0.85 14.18 12.47
CA VAL A 267 -0.57 13.77 11.10
C VAL A 267 0.77 13.01 11.05
N CYS A 268 0.71 11.74 10.65
CA CYS A 268 1.86 10.85 10.68
C CYS A 268 2.59 10.74 9.35
N ARG A 269 1.85 10.77 8.26
CA ARG A 269 2.43 10.68 6.90
C ARG A 269 1.69 11.62 5.98
N VAL A 270 2.42 12.20 5.06
CA VAL A 270 1.88 12.97 3.94
C VAL A 270 2.54 12.49 2.66
N GLU A 271 1.80 12.47 1.56
CA GLU A 271 2.36 12.13 0.26
C GLU A 271 1.66 12.92 -0.84
N PHE A 272 2.44 13.49 -1.78
CA PHE A 272 1.88 14.13 -2.95
C PHE A 272 1.41 13.11 -3.97
N HIS A 273 0.27 13.39 -4.56
CA HIS A 273 -0.15 12.68 -5.77
C HIS A 273 0.86 12.95 -6.89
N PRO A 274 1.16 11.97 -7.77
CA PRO A 274 2.15 12.16 -8.84
C PRO A 274 1.88 13.33 -9.81
N SER A 275 0.64 13.85 -9.86
CA SER A 275 0.33 15.07 -10.62
C SER A 275 0.80 16.38 -9.95
N GLY A 276 1.11 16.33 -8.64
CA GLY A 276 1.43 17.49 -7.84
C GLY A 276 0.22 18.28 -7.31
N ARG A 277 -0.97 18.12 -7.89
CA ARG A 277 -2.15 18.92 -7.51
C ARG A 277 -2.77 18.47 -6.20
N TYR A 278 -2.73 17.18 -5.88
CA TYR A 278 -3.37 16.65 -4.70
C TYR A 278 -2.36 16.14 -3.68
N LEU A 279 -2.73 16.16 -2.41
CA LEU A 279 -1.96 15.67 -1.30
C LEU A 279 -2.83 14.74 -0.45
N ALA A 280 -2.29 13.59 -0.02
CA ALA A 280 -2.90 12.75 0.98
C ALA A 280 -2.19 12.90 2.32
N SER A 281 -2.97 12.85 3.41
CA SER A 281 -2.46 12.85 4.77
C SER A 281 -3.09 11.73 5.60
N ALA A 282 -2.27 11.00 6.35
CA ALA A 282 -2.70 9.98 7.31
C ALA A 282 -2.61 10.52 8.73
N SER A 283 -3.61 10.24 9.55
CA SER A 283 -3.68 10.78 10.90
C SER A 283 -4.11 9.77 11.96
N PHE A 284 -3.77 10.07 13.19
CA PHE A 284 -4.21 9.35 14.39
C PHE A 284 -5.71 9.55 14.70
N ASP A 285 -6.41 10.37 13.93
CA ASP A 285 -7.87 10.50 14.01
C ASP A 285 -8.63 9.36 13.31
N THR A 286 -7.94 8.26 12.97
CA THR A 286 -8.48 7.07 12.27
C THR A 286 -8.83 7.30 10.80
N THR A 287 -8.57 8.49 10.27
CA THR A 287 -8.89 8.87 8.89
C THR A 287 -7.63 9.18 8.07
N TRP A 288 -7.79 9.12 6.76
CA TRP A 288 -6.90 9.81 5.86
C TRP A 288 -7.70 10.83 5.04
N ARG A 289 -7.04 11.91 4.63
CA ARG A 289 -7.70 13.01 3.90
C ARG A 289 -7.00 13.30 2.59
N LEU A 290 -7.78 13.73 1.62
CA LEU A 290 -7.33 14.23 0.33
C LEU A 290 -7.52 15.74 0.27
N TRP A 291 -6.45 16.45 -0.10
CA TRP A 291 -6.41 17.91 -0.17
C TRP A 291 -6.13 18.35 -1.60
N ASP A 292 -6.77 19.40 -2.06
CA ASP A 292 -6.35 20.15 -3.22
C ASP A 292 -5.30 21.18 -2.77
N VAL A 293 -4.12 21.12 -3.35
CA VAL A 293 -2.98 21.95 -2.96
C VAL A 293 -3.12 23.37 -3.49
N GLU A 294 -3.79 23.56 -4.63
CA GLU A 294 -4.01 24.88 -5.25
C GLU A 294 -5.02 25.70 -4.46
N THR A 295 -6.14 25.08 -4.07
CA THR A 295 -7.20 25.75 -3.35
C THR A 295 -7.03 25.66 -1.83
N THR A 296 -6.12 24.82 -1.35
CA THR A 296 -5.89 24.52 0.08
C THR A 296 -7.13 23.98 0.81
N THR A 297 -8.05 23.38 0.07
CA THR A 297 -9.31 22.83 0.58
C THR A 297 -9.22 21.31 0.81
N GLU A 298 -9.98 20.81 1.78
CA GLU A 298 -10.20 19.39 1.97
C GLU A 298 -11.24 18.92 0.95
N LEU A 299 -10.87 17.93 0.13
CA LEU A 299 -11.75 17.32 -0.86
C LEU A 299 -12.45 16.08 -0.33
N LEU A 300 -11.76 15.27 0.47
CA LEU A 300 -12.27 14.00 0.96
C LEU A 300 -11.72 13.71 2.36
N LEU A 301 -12.61 13.40 3.27
CA LEU A 301 -12.32 12.72 4.52
C LEU A 301 -12.71 11.26 4.33
N GLN A 302 -11.74 10.35 4.38
CA GLN A 302 -11.99 8.92 4.20
C GLN A 302 -11.89 8.20 5.51
N GLU A 303 -12.98 7.61 5.92
CA GLU A 303 -13.10 6.67 7.04
C GLU A 303 -12.92 5.23 6.55
N GLY A 304 -12.75 4.29 7.48
CA GLY A 304 -12.68 2.86 7.16
C GLY A 304 -11.69 2.08 8.00
N HIS A 305 -10.69 2.71 8.59
CA HIS A 305 -9.80 2.08 9.57
C HIS A 305 -10.45 2.11 10.97
N SER A 306 -10.32 1.00 11.71
CA SER A 306 -10.86 0.90 13.07
C SER A 306 -9.95 1.54 14.12
N ARG A 307 -8.69 1.81 13.75
CA ARG A 307 -7.68 2.46 14.60
C ARG A 307 -6.90 3.50 13.80
N GLU A 308 -5.92 4.11 14.43
CA GLU A 308 -5.12 5.19 13.89
C GLU A 308 -4.48 4.82 12.55
N VAL A 309 -4.58 5.70 11.56
CA VAL A 309 -3.91 5.55 10.26
C VAL A 309 -2.51 6.15 10.34
N PHE A 310 -1.50 5.33 10.10
CA PHE A 310 -0.11 5.75 10.23
C PHE A 310 0.52 6.13 8.89
N THR A 311 0.18 5.42 7.82
CA THR A 311 0.84 5.57 6.52
C THR A 311 -0.15 5.63 5.37
N VAL A 312 0.21 6.41 4.36
CA VAL A 312 -0.45 6.46 3.05
C VAL A 312 0.61 6.47 1.97
N SER A 313 0.32 5.86 0.83
CA SER A 313 1.20 5.90 -0.34
C SER A 313 0.40 5.81 -1.64
N TYR A 314 0.79 6.64 -2.63
CA TYR A 314 0.22 6.62 -3.97
C TYR A 314 0.91 5.62 -4.87
N ASN A 315 0.14 5.03 -5.77
CA ASN A 315 0.72 4.25 -6.84
C ASN A 315 1.39 5.17 -7.89
N THR A 316 2.28 4.59 -8.68
CA THR A 316 3.06 5.33 -9.71
C THR A 316 2.19 6.01 -10.77
N ASP A 317 1.02 5.47 -11.06
CA ASP A 317 0.06 6.04 -12.03
C ASP A 317 -0.82 7.13 -11.39
N GLY A 318 -0.92 7.18 -10.04
CA GLY A 318 -1.79 8.08 -9.31
C GLY A 318 -3.26 7.66 -9.25
N SER A 319 -3.62 6.46 -9.72
CA SER A 319 -5.01 5.98 -9.68
C SER A 319 -5.43 5.39 -8.34
N LEU A 320 -4.48 4.81 -7.61
CA LEU A 320 -4.70 4.08 -6.37
C LEU A 320 -3.92 4.70 -5.22
N LEU A 321 -4.48 4.58 -4.03
CA LEU A 321 -3.84 4.94 -2.77
C LEU A 321 -3.87 3.73 -1.84
N ALA A 322 -2.75 3.46 -1.19
CA ALA A 322 -2.68 2.48 -0.10
C ALA A 322 -2.65 3.20 1.24
N SER A 323 -3.45 2.76 2.20
CA SER A 323 -3.42 3.22 3.59
C SER A 323 -3.20 2.06 4.54
N GLY A 324 -2.54 2.31 5.66
CA GLY A 324 -2.28 1.31 6.69
C GLY A 324 -2.14 1.95 8.06
N GLY A 325 -2.50 1.21 9.08
CA GLY A 325 -2.56 1.75 10.42
C GLY A 325 -2.41 0.73 11.54
N PHE A 326 -2.82 1.14 12.72
CA PHE A 326 -2.70 0.37 13.95
C PHE A 326 -3.75 -0.73 14.10
N ASP A 327 -4.68 -0.84 13.17
CA ASP A 327 -5.62 -1.96 13.05
C ASP A 327 -5.01 -3.21 12.40
N SER A 328 -3.71 -3.19 12.04
CA SER A 328 -2.98 -4.25 11.35
C SER A 328 -3.48 -4.54 9.92
N ILE A 329 -4.41 -3.75 9.43
CA ILE A 329 -5.03 -3.90 8.11
C ILE A 329 -4.52 -2.79 7.19
N GLY A 330 -4.11 -3.18 5.98
CA GLY A 330 -3.91 -2.23 4.90
C GLY A 330 -5.13 -2.19 3.99
N ARG A 331 -5.40 -1.04 3.39
CA ARG A 331 -6.49 -0.86 2.41
C ARG A 331 -5.97 -0.18 1.16
N ILE A 332 -6.47 -0.62 0.02
CA ILE A 332 -6.19 -0.01 -1.27
C ILE A 332 -7.47 0.63 -1.79
N TRP A 333 -7.38 1.92 -2.06
CA TRP A 333 -8.49 2.77 -2.49
C TRP A 333 -8.31 3.16 -3.95
N ASP A 334 -9.37 3.08 -4.75
CA ASP A 334 -9.40 3.67 -6.09
C ASP A 334 -9.90 5.11 -5.98
N LEU A 335 -9.01 6.05 -6.23
CA LEU A 335 -9.30 7.49 -6.14
C LEU A 335 -10.29 7.98 -7.19
N ARG A 336 -10.48 7.24 -8.27
CA ARG A 336 -11.39 7.59 -9.37
C ARG A 336 -12.83 7.24 -9.02
N THR A 337 -13.02 6.12 -8.33
CA THR A 337 -14.34 5.61 -7.93
C THR A 337 -14.66 5.89 -6.46
N GLY A 338 -13.65 6.06 -5.61
CA GLY A 338 -13.78 6.21 -4.17
C GLY A 338 -13.99 4.89 -3.41
N ARG A 339 -13.86 3.75 -4.09
CA ARG A 339 -14.11 2.41 -3.50
C ARG A 339 -12.82 1.76 -3.03
N THR A 340 -12.94 0.90 -2.02
CA THR A 340 -11.87 -0.01 -1.62
C THR A 340 -11.73 -1.12 -2.67
N VAL A 341 -10.52 -1.26 -3.23
CA VAL A 341 -10.20 -2.28 -4.24
C VAL A 341 -9.75 -3.58 -3.58
N MET A 342 -8.96 -3.48 -2.51
CA MET A 342 -8.38 -4.63 -1.84
C MET A 342 -8.10 -4.32 -0.38
N ILE A 343 -8.29 -5.34 0.47
CA ILE A 343 -7.89 -5.33 1.87
C ILE A 343 -6.62 -6.17 2.01
N LEU A 344 -5.60 -5.59 2.65
CA LEU A 344 -4.33 -6.24 2.92
C LEU A 344 -4.36 -6.81 4.35
N ASP A 345 -4.95 -7.98 4.49
CA ASP A 345 -5.09 -8.68 5.76
C ASP A 345 -4.04 -9.79 5.89
N GLY A 346 -3.35 -9.84 7.02
CA GLY A 346 -2.36 -10.88 7.29
C GLY A 346 -1.22 -10.47 8.21
N HIS A 347 -1.03 -9.18 8.53
CA HIS A 347 -0.12 -8.76 9.59
C HIS A 347 -0.73 -8.98 10.96
N ILE A 348 0.14 -9.33 11.94
CA ILE A 348 -0.29 -9.58 13.32
C ILE A 348 -0.28 -8.28 14.14
N ARG A 349 0.54 -7.32 13.73
CA ARG A 349 0.73 -6.04 14.40
C ARG A 349 0.52 -4.87 13.44
N GLU A 350 0.63 -3.68 13.97
CA GLU A 350 0.43 -2.41 13.30
C GLU A 350 1.27 -2.28 12.02
N ILE A 351 0.71 -1.67 10.98
CA ILE A 351 1.41 -1.34 9.74
C ILE A 351 1.99 0.07 9.86
N TYR A 352 3.32 0.18 9.84
CA TYR A 352 4.01 1.47 9.93
C TYR A 352 4.39 2.05 8.57
N SER A 353 4.52 1.23 7.56
CA SER A 353 4.96 1.70 6.25
C SER A 353 4.32 0.92 5.12
N LEU A 354 4.04 1.64 4.04
CA LEU A 354 3.57 1.13 2.77
C LEU A 354 4.34 1.81 1.65
N ASP A 355 4.72 1.08 0.65
CA ASP A 355 5.25 1.66 -0.58
C ASP A 355 4.90 0.84 -1.81
N TRP A 356 4.72 1.53 -2.93
CA TRP A 356 4.36 0.93 -4.21
C TRP A 356 5.59 0.61 -5.04
N GLY A 357 5.56 -0.56 -5.67
CA GLY A 357 6.56 -0.93 -6.67
C GLY A 357 6.49 -0.04 -7.90
N ALA A 358 7.61 0.11 -8.58
CA ALA A 358 7.70 0.83 -9.84
C ALA A 358 6.83 0.19 -10.95
N ASP A 359 6.45 -1.07 -10.78
CA ASP A 359 5.54 -1.80 -11.66
C ASP A 359 4.06 -1.39 -11.53
N GLY A 360 3.70 -0.65 -10.45
CA GLY A 360 2.38 -0.09 -10.20
C GLY A 360 1.30 -1.11 -9.82
N TYR A 361 1.65 -2.38 -9.57
CA TYR A 361 0.70 -3.40 -9.11
C TYR A 361 1.14 -4.17 -7.85
N ARG A 362 2.41 -4.05 -7.45
CA ARG A 362 2.90 -4.62 -6.20
C ARG A 362 2.97 -3.55 -5.12
N VAL A 363 2.56 -3.92 -3.92
CA VAL A 363 2.65 -3.10 -2.71
C VAL A 363 3.45 -3.83 -1.67
N LEU A 364 4.38 -3.13 -1.01
CA LEU A 364 5.04 -3.62 0.19
C LEU A 364 4.39 -3.03 1.43
N SER A 365 4.25 -3.84 2.45
CA SER A 365 3.82 -3.41 3.79
C SER A 365 4.85 -3.82 4.83
N GLY A 366 5.24 -2.89 5.69
CA GLY A 366 6.12 -3.11 6.83
C GLY A 366 5.37 -2.95 8.13
N SER A 367 5.50 -3.93 9.02
CA SER A 367 4.71 -4.01 10.24
C SER A 367 5.58 -4.11 11.50
N GLY A 368 4.95 -3.84 12.63
CA GLY A 368 5.48 -4.06 13.97
C GLY A 368 5.73 -5.53 14.33
N ASP A 369 5.33 -6.46 13.48
CA ASP A 369 5.67 -7.89 13.62
C ASP A 369 7.07 -8.24 13.10
N GLY A 370 7.82 -7.27 12.57
CA GLY A 370 9.16 -7.45 11.99
C GLY A 370 9.15 -7.96 10.54
N TRP A 371 7.97 -8.19 9.96
CA TRP A 371 7.82 -8.70 8.62
C TRP A 371 7.56 -7.59 7.61
N VAL A 372 8.12 -7.78 6.42
CA VAL A 372 7.73 -7.07 5.20
C VAL A 372 6.96 -8.04 4.33
N LYS A 373 5.73 -7.69 3.92
CA LYS A 373 4.90 -8.49 3.02
C LYS A 373 4.73 -7.80 1.69
N CYS A 374 4.61 -8.59 0.63
CA CYS A 374 4.35 -8.12 -0.73
C CYS A 374 2.98 -8.59 -1.20
N TRP A 375 2.22 -7.67 -1.73
CA TRP A 375 0.85 -7.87 -2.21
C TRP A 375 0.78 -7.60 -3.71
N ASP A 376 0.13 -8.49 -4.45
CA ASP A 376 -0.19 -8.28 -5.88
C ASP A 376 -1.68 -7.94 -6.01
N ILE A 377 -1.95 -6.72 -6.48
CA ILE A 377 -3.32 -6.24 -6.64
C ILE A 377 -4.05 -6.95 -7.77
N ARG A 378 -3.34 -7.37 -8.81
CA ARG A 378 -3.92 -8.10 -9.95
C ARG A 378 -4.37 -9.51 -9.55
N ALA A 379 -3.60 -10.16 -8.68
CA ALA A 379 -3.90 -11.48 -8.16
C ALA A 379 -4.76 -11.44 -6.87
N VAL A 380 -4.98 -10.24 -6.30
CA VAL A 380 -5.71 -9.99 -5.05
C VAL A 380 -5.24 -10.90 -3.93
N ARG A 381 -3.92 -11.04 -3.79
CA ARG A 381 -3.31 -11.93 -2.79
C ARG A 381 -1.94 -11.44 -2.31
N ASN A 382 -1.55 -11.96 -1.16
CA ASN A 382 -0.17 -11.91 -0.70
C ASN A 382 0.70 -12.84 -1.56
N ILE A 383 1.79 -12.30 -2.13
CA ILE A 383 2.76 -13.09 -2.91
C ILE A 383 3.78 -13.75 -1.98
N GLY A 384 4.14 -13.08 -0.89
CA GLY A 384 5.16 -13.56 0.05
C GLY A 384 5.52 -12.53 1.10
N GLY A 385 6.34 -12.93 2.05
CA GLY A 385 6.84 -12.06 3.11
C GLY A 385 8.22 -12.48 3.56
N ILE A 386 8.94 -11.52 4.17
CA ILE A 386 10.28 -11.69 4.72
C ILE A 386 10.27 -11.20 6.15
N GLY A 387 10.87 -11.96 7.07
CA GLY A 387 11.27 -11.45 8.38
C GLY A 387 12.44 -10.49 8.19
N ALA A 388 12.13 -9.21 8.03
CA ALA A 388 13.13 -8.21 7.65
C ALA A 388 13.96 -7.73 8.84
N HIS A 389 13.35 -7.63 10.01
CA HIS A 389 13.98 -7.09 11.23
C HIS A 389 13.58 -7.91 12.47
N ASN A 390 14.46 -7.93 13.47
CA ASN A 390 14.16 -8.53 14.77
C ASN A 390 13.24 -7.66 15.65
N GLY A 391 12.95 -6.45 15.21
CA GLY A 391 12.03 -5.48 15.84
C GLY A 391 11.02 -4.97 14.82
N ASN A 392 10.32 -3.91 15.18
CA ASN A 392 9.34 -3.29 14.28
C ASN A 392 10.02 -2.78 13.01
N VAL A 393 9.42 -3.02 11.84
CA VAL A 393 9.77 -2.34 10.58
C VAL A 393 9.18 -0.93 10.65
N SER A 394 10.02 0.08 10.74
CA SER A 394 9.60 1.48 10.91
C SER A 394 9.25 2.16 9.60
N ASP A 395 10.05 1.92 8.57
CA ASP A 395 9.86 2.49 7.23
C ASP A 395 10.41 1.54 6.17
N LEU A 396 9.87 1.64 4.97
CA LEU A 396 10.37 0.91 3.81
C LEU A 396 10.20 1.75 2.56
N ARG A 397 11.15 1.59 1.63
CA ARG A 397 11.12 2.28 0.35
C ARG A 397 11.55 1.36 -0.78
N TRP A 398 10.73 1.31 -1.79
CA TRP A 398 11.08 0.65 -3.04
C TRP A 398 11.90 1.59 -3.91
N PHE A 399 12.97 1.09 -4.51
CA PHE A 399 13.72 1.86 -5.48
C PHE A 399 12.87 2.08 -6.75
N LYS A 400 12.47 3.33 -6.98
CA LYS A 400 11.63 3.70 -8.13
C LYS A 400 12.47 4.09 -9.36
N GLY A 401 13.71 4.57 -9.15
CA GLY A 401 14.61 5.01 -10.22
C GLY A 401 14.12 6.24 -10.97
N ALA A 402 14.98 6.82 -11.79
CA ALA A 402 14.60 7.90 -12.70
C ALA A 402 13.61 7.42 -13.79
N ASP A 403 13.63 6.12 -14.09
CA ASP A 403 12.77 5.49 -15.11
C ASP A 403 11.30 5.32 -14.64
N ALA A 404 11.00 5.58 -13.38
CA ALA A 404 9.63 5.53 -12.85
C ALA A 404 8.75 6.69 -13.35
N GLY A 405 9.36 7.81 -13.75
CA GLY A 405 8.68 8.87 -14.47
C GLY A 405 8.41 8.41 -15.89
N ILE A 406 7.22 7.84 -16.14
CA ILE A 406 6.74 7.56 -17.50
C ILE A 406 6.57 8.90 -18.21
N THR A 407 7.64 9.40 -18.78
CA THR A 407 7.55 10.42 -19.80
C THR A 407 6.81 9.82 -20.97
N THR A 408 5.73 10.44 -21.36
CA THR A 408 4.82 10.09 -22.45
C THR A 408 5.50 10.21 -23.83
N GLN A 409 6.61 9.55 -24.07
CA GLN A 409 7.13 9.41 -25.41
C GLN A 409 7.69 8.00 -25.61
N PRO A 410 6.97 7.16 -26.37
CA PRO A 410 7.58 6.02 -27.03
C PRO A 410 8.20 6.52 -28.34
N ASP A 411 9.09 7.49 -28.29
CA ASP A 411 9.94 7.82 -29.42
C ASP A 411 11.27 7.09 -29.23
N ALA A 412 11.23 5.79 -29.47
CA ALA A 412 12.41 5.08 -29.94
C ALA A 412 12.78 5.70 -31.29
N LYS A 413 13.52 6.79 -31.29
CA LYS A 413 14.21 7.27 -32.46
C LYS A 413 15.11 6.14 -32.92
N MET A 414 14.78 5.58 -34.07
CA MET A 414 15.70 4.81 -34.89
C MET A 414 16.83 5.76 -35.29
N GLU A 415 17.85 5.88 -34.48
CA GLU A 415 19.14 6.38 -34.90
C GLU A 415 19.97 5.16 -35.36
N ASN A 416 20.19 5.10 -36.67
CA ASN A 416 21.18 4.23 -37.33
C ASN A 416 21.03 2.71 -37.24
N GLY A 417 19.86 2.16 -37.51
CA GLY A 417 19.77 0.74 -37.98
C GLY A 417 20.29 -0.36 -37.06
N VAL A 418 20.83 0.00 -35.88
CA VAL A 418 21.27 -0.93 -34.85
C VAL A 418 20.13 -1.12 -33.87
N LYS A 419 19.58 -2.33 -33.78
CA LYS A 419 18.66 -2.72 -32.70
C LYS A 419 19.43 -2.51 -31.39
N GLN A 420 19.14 -1.43 -30.65
CA GLN A 420 19.61 -1.32 -29.26
C GLN A 420 19.04 -2.53 -28.50
N GLU A 421 19.93 -3.31 -27.89
CA GLU A 421 19.51 -4.37 -26.99
C GLU A 421 18.66 -3.71 -25.89
N VAL A 422 17.40 -4.10 -25.80
CA VAL A 422 16.50 -3.62 -24.76
C VAL A 422 17.04 -4.11 -23.42
N THR A 423 17.56 -3.21 -22.64
CA THR A 423 18.09 -3.53 -21.30
C THR A 423 16.93 -3.55 -20.28
N PRO A 424 16.93 -4.51 -19.33
CA PRO A 424 15.94 -4.53 -18.27
C PRO A 424 15.96 -3.23 -17.45
N ARG A 425 14.80 -2.81 -16.96
CA ARG A 425 14.70 -1.62 -16.13
C ARG A 425 15.47 -1.77 -14.82
N LYS A 426 16.01 -0.65 -14.38
CA LYS A 426 16.63 -0.53 -13.05
C LYS A 426 15.59 -0.34 -11.96
N ALA A 427 14.50 0.35 -12.26
CA ALA A 427 13.40 0.60 -11.33
C ALA A 427 12.80 -0.71 -10.79
N GLY A 428 12.50 -0.76 -9.50
CA GLY A 428 11.88 -1.91 -8.86
C GLY A 428 12.80 -3.12 -8.63
N THR A 429 14.12 -2.94 -8.74
CA THR A 429 15.08 -4.04 -8.57
C THR A 429 15.38 -4.39 -7.12
N PHE A 430 15.25 -3.44 -6.22
CA PHE A 430 15.49 -3.61 -4.78
C PHE A 430 14.61 -2.70 -3.95
N PHE A 431 14.52 -2.99 -2.68
CA PHE A 431 13.91 -2.12 -1.69
C PHE A 431 14.75 -2.08 -0.41
N VAL A 432 14.54 -1.05 0.36
CA VAL A 432 15.25 -0.81 1.61
C VAL A 432 14.24 -0.73 2.75
N SER A 433 14.56 -1.35 3.87
CA SER A 433 13.75 -1.27 5.09
C SER A 433 14.58 -0.79 6.27
N SER A 434 13.95 -0.07 7.18
CA SER A 434 14.53 0.34 8.45
C SER A 434 13.78 -0.30 9.62
N GLY A 435 14.48 -0.57 10.71
CA GLY A 435 13.88 -1.25 11.84
C GLY A 435 14.33 -0.72 13.21
N PHE A 436 13.57 -1.13 14.22
CA PHE A 436 13.90 -0.81 15.62
C PHE A 436 15.07 -1.63 16.16
N ASP A 437 15.60 -2.55 15.36
CA ASP A 437 16.85 -3.28 15.61
C ASP A 437 18.12 -2.47 15.28
N LYS A 438 17.98 -1.15 14.99
CA LYS A 438 19.04 -0.19 14.67
C LYS A 438 19.71 -0.40 13.31
N ASN A 439 19.17 -1.28 12.49
CA ASN A 439 19.71 -1.62 11.18
C ASN A 439 18.83 -1.08 10.06
N VAL A 440 19.47 -0.89 8.92
CA VAL A 440 18.82 -0.69 7.63
C VAL A 440 19.20 -1.86 6.74
N ASN A 441 18.20 -2.55 6.20
CA ASN A 441 18.40 -3.74 5.38
C ASN A 441 18.05 -3.45 3.92
N ILE A 442 18.89 -3.92 3.01
CA ILE A 442 18.69 -3.82 1.56
C ILE A 442 18.31 -5.21 1.05
N PHE A 443 17.18 -5.32 0.38
CA PHE A 443 16.68 -6.57 -0.17
C PHE A 443 16.54 -6.49 -1.69
N SER A 444 16.86 -7.59 -2.36
CA SER A 444 16.52 -7.77 -3.78
C SER A 444 15.01 -7.99 -3.92
N ALA A 445 14.38 -7.35 -4.90
CA ALA A 445 12.93 -7.40 -5.07
C ALA A 445 12.41 -8.65 -5.78
N ASP A 446 13.28 -9.46 -6.38
CA ASP A 446 12.87 -10.64 -7.14
C ASP A 446 12.98 -11.94 -6.33
N ASP A 447 14.12 -12.14 -5.67
CA ASP A 447 14.42 -13.34 -4.88
C ASP A 447 14.22 -13.13 -3.38
N TRP A 448 13.81 -11.92 -2.99
CA TRP A 448 13.59 -11.52 -1.59
C TRP A 448 14.81 -11.74 -0.69
N SER A 449 16.00 -11.88 -1.28
CA SER A 449 17.22 -12.12 -0.52
C SER A 449 17.76 -10.82 0.06
N LEU A 450 18.32 -10.92 1.27
CA LEU A 450 19.08 -9.86 1.89
C LEU A 450 20.37 -9.63 1.09
N ALA A 451 20.57 -8.42 0.57
CA ALA A 451 21.78 -8.02 -0.14
C ALA A 451 22.83 -7.49 0.82
N LYS A 452 22.45 -6.57 1.71
CA LYS A 452 23.33 -5.99 2.74
C LYS A 452 22.55 -5.47 3.94
N THR A 453 23.15 -5.55 5.12
CA THR A 453 22.71 -4.87 6.34
C THR A 453 23.65 -3.71 6.61
N LEU A 454 23.07 -2.51 6.77
CA LEU A 454 23.79 -1.29 7.13
C LEU A 454 23.61 -1.05 8.63
N SER A 455 24.68 -1.22 9.38
CA SER A 455 24.71 -1.01 10.83
C SER A 455 25.52 0.25 11.17
N GLY A 456 25.06 1.03 12.14
CA GLY A 456 25.76 2.25 12.54
C GLY A 456 24.93 3.20 13.37
N HIS A 457 23.59 3.07 13.40
CA HIS A 457 22.74 3.80 14.31
C HIS A 457 22.86 3.27 15.73
N SER A 458 22.94 4.16 16.72
CA SER A 458 22.95 3.78 18.15
C SER A 458 21.54 3.60 18.72
N GLY A 459 20.53 4.19 18.10
CA GLY A 459 19.11 4.10 18.43
C GLY A 459 18.29 3.47 17.32
N ASN A 460 16.98 3.32 17.56
CA ASN A 460 16.03 2.81 16.56
C ASN A 460 16.07 3.67 15.30
N VAL A 461 16.10 3.04 14.12
CA VAL A 461 15.96 3.75 12.86
C VAL A 461 14.48 3.99 12.63
N LEU A 462 14.10 5.24 12.33
CA LEU A 462 12.71 5.65 12.18
C LEU A 462 12.28 5.79 10.72
N SER A 463 13.20 6.16 9.83
CA SER A 463 12.90 6.34 8.41
C SER A 463 14.10 6.01 7.55
N VAL A 464 13.82 5.62 6.32
CA VAL A 464 14.81 5.34 5.28
C VAL A 464 14.30 5.87 3.95
N ASP A 465 15.21 6.32 3.09
CA ASP A 465 14.90 6.71 1.72
C ASP A 465 16.06 6.40 0.79
N VAL A 466 15.77 6.29 -0.51
CA VAL A 466 16.73 5.97 -1.56
C VAL A 466 16.72 7.05 -2.62
N SER A 467 17.89 7.54 -3.02
CA SER A 467 18.01 8.51 -4.11
C SER A 467 17.58 7.89 -5.45
N GLN A 468 17.07 8.72 -6.38
CA GLN A 468 16.59 8.23 -7.68
C GLN A 468 17.66 7.58 -8.55
N ASP A 469 18.92 7.95 -8.35
CA ASP A 469 20.08 7.36 -9.03
C ASP A 469 20.64 6.12 -8.34
N ALA A 470 20.06 5.72 -7.20
CA ALA A 470 20.52 4.64 -6.33
C ALA A 470 21.98 4.77 -5.86
N ARG A 471 22.53 5.99 -5.83
CA ARG A 471 23.87 6.25 -5.30
C ARG A 471 23.89 6.39 -3.79
N TRP A 472 22.80 6.89 -3.23
CA TRP A 472 22.68 7.25 -1.84
C TRP A 472 21.46 6.62 -1.18
N ILE A 473 21.63 6.21 0.07
CA ILE A 473 20.55 5.85 0.99
C ILE A 473 20.66 6.80 2.18
N ALA A 474 19.54 7.40 2.57
CA ALA A 474 19.46 8.20 3.79
C ALA A 474 18.67 7.45 4.85
N SER A 475 19.12 7.50 6.09
CA SER A 475 18.39 6.96 7.24
C SER A 475 18.35 7.97 8.37
N SER A 476 17.24 8.02 9.09
CA SER A 476 17.08 8.87 10.27
C SER A 476 16.69 8.04 11.49
N GLY A 477 17.16 8.41 12.68
CA GLY A 477 16.98 7.59 13.84
C GLY A 477 16.67 8.35 15.14
N HIS A 478 16.31 7.56 16.13
CA HIS A 478 16.07 8.04 17.49
C HIS A 478 17.34 8.59 18.15
N ASP A 479 18.51 8.25 17.62
CA ASP A 479 19.81 8.78 18.02
C ASP A 479 20.05 10.23 17.59
N ARG A 480 19.02 10.92 17.06
CA ARG A 480 19.04 12.32 16.62
C ARG A 480 19.89 12.57 15.39
N THR A 481 20.32 11.52 14.71
CA THR A 481 21.19 11.60 13.51
C THR A 481 20.44 11.28 12.25
N VAL A 482 20.91 11.92 11.16
CA VAL A 482 20.68 11.46 9.78
C VAL A 482 22.01 10.91 9.29
N LYS A 483 21.97 9.71 8.72
CA LYS A 483 23.13 9.03 8.14
C LYS A 483 22.93 8.89 6.64
N LEU A 484 24.03 9.12 5.93
CA LEU A 484 24.12 8.95 4.51
C LEU A 484 25.01 7.74 4.21
N TRP A 485 24.47 6.83 3.43
CA TRP A 485 25.17 5.63 2.98
C TRP A 485 25.40 5.77 1.48
N GLY A 486 26.64 5.61 1.05
CA GLY A 486 27.05 5.78 -0.32
C GLY A 486 27.84 4.58 -0.84
N ARG A 487 28.07 4.57 -2.15
CA ARG A 487 28.96 3.61 -2.80
C ARG A 487 30.17 4.34 -3.37
N GLU A 488 31.34 3.72 -3.27
CA GLU A 488 32.60 4.32 -3.76
C GLU A 488 32.68 4.41 -5.29
N ASP A 489 31.99 3.53 -6.00
CA ASP A 489 32.12 3.39 -7.46
C ASP A 489 31.48 4.54 -8.27
N GLY A 490 30.87 5.53 -7.65
CA GLY A 490 30.41 6.74 -8.32
C GLY A 490 29.39 6.58 -9.47
N MET A 491 29.06 5.34 -9.86
CA MET A 491 28.12 5.02 -10.92
C MET A 491 26.77 4.66 -10.35
N GLY A 492 25.69 5.22 -10.91
CA GLY A 492 24.31 4.80 -10.61
C GLY A 492 24.09 3.31 -10.89
N VAL A 493 23.08 2.71 -10.30
CA VAL A 493 22.69 1.29 -10.52
C VAL A 493 22.30 1.06 -11.97
#